data_3f635638bf97470c7b0f966c84047abb
#
_entry.id   3f635638bf97470c7b0f966c84047abb
#
_cell.length_a   1.000
_cell.length_b   1.000
_cell.length_c   1.000
_cell.angle_alpha   90.00
_cell.angle_beta   90.00
_cell.angle_gamma   90.00
#
_symmetry.space_group_name_H-M   'P 1'
#
loop_
_entity.id
_entity.type
_entity.pdbx_description
1 polymer ?
#
loop_
_entity_poly.entity_id
_entity_poly.type
_entity_poly.pdbx_seq_one_letter_code
_entity_poly.pdbx_strand_id
1 'polypeptide(L)'
;MDYSILRILLCGLALLSTTLQTLGAETQTNTGQTGTFSQRYPQYQLHINDLLEVNFDLSPEFNQSVRIAPDGYISLRGIPPVHVEGKTVPQAVEIIKKAYAEILNNPIVSVLLKEYEKPFFIATGEVRKPGKYDLASQTTATQAVAIAGGFSADAKHSEMVVFRQVPNGWTQVATLNLKAMLNQKDLSEDLKLQPGDLIYIPKNTISKIARFIPKVDTGVLYRLP
;
A
#
# COMPACT_ATOMS: atom_id res chain seq x y z
N MET A 1 49.65 -46.82 51.55
CA MET A 1 49.69 -47.18 50.10
C MET A 1 49.14 -46.02 49.35
N ASP A 2 50.05 -45.30 48.68
CA ASP A 2 49.83 -43.94 48.20
C ASP A 2 49.06 -43.89 46.90
N TYR A 3 47.93 -43.24 46.92
CA TYR A 3 47.09 -42.96 45.77
C TYR A 3 47.67 -41.94 44.76
N SER A 4 48.89 -41.48 45.01
CA SER A 4 49.57 -40.43 44.24
C SER A 4 50.12 -40.96 42.89
N ILE A 5 50.39 -42.27 42.76
CA ILE A 5 50.98 -42.85 41.53
C ILE A 5 49.89 -43.14 40.47
N LEU A 6 48.65 -43.40 40.88
CA LEU A 6 47.55 -43.69 39.98
C LEU A 6 47.00 -42.44 39.24
N ARG A 7 47.32 -41.23 39.77
CA ARG A 7 46.91 -39.97 39.12
C ARG A 7 47.83 -39.50 38.00
N ILE A 8 49.05 -39.99 37.95
CA ILE A 8 50.04 -39.57 36.94
C ILE A 8 49.92 -40.41 35.68
N LEU A 9 49.40 -41.64 35.74
CA LEU A 9 49.22 -42.51 34.61
C LEU A 9 47.94 -42.23 33.80
N LEU A 10 46.98 -41.50 34.35
CA LEU A 10 45.74 -41.09 33.69
C LEU A 10 45.83 -39.75 32.94
N CYS A 11 46.89 -38.95 33.18
CA CYS A 11 47.14 -37.68 32.48
C CYS A 11 47.96 -37.86 31.18
N GLY A 12 48.57 -39.01 30.96
CA GLY A 12 49.48 -39.27 29.82
C GLY A 12 48.78 -39.78 28.54
N LEU A 13 47.49 -40.14 28.60
CA LEU A 13 46.79 -40.77 27.43
C LEU A 13 45.74 -39.83 26.79
N ALA A 14 45.70 -38.54 27.18
CA ALA A 14 44.72 -37.57 26.69
C ALA A 14 45.30 -36.58 25.65
N LEU A 15 46.50 -36.81 25.13
CA LEU A 15 47.18 -35.84 24.27
C LEU A 15 47.54 -36.40 22.85
N LEU A 16 46.77 -37.32 22.29
CA LEU A 16 46.94 -37.71 20.87
C LEU A 16 45.60 -38.05 20.21
N SER A 17 44.70 -37.13 20.23
CA SER A 17 43.59 -37.08 19.26
C SER A 17 43.45 -35.67 18.68
N THR A 18 44.47 -35.25 17.92
CA THR A 18 44.32 -34.16 16.97
C THR A 18 43.35 -34.62 15.87
N THR A 19 42.08 -34.46 16.14
CA THR A 19 41.06 -34.58 15.10
C THR A 19 41.31 -33.48 14.07
N LEU A 20 41.64 -33.87 12.88
CA LEU A 20 41.66 -33.12 11.66
C LEU A 20 40.26 -32.54 11.46
N GLN A 21 40.03 -31.29 11.94
CA GLN A 21 38.86 -30.52 11.59
C GLN A 21 39.05 -30.08 10.13
N THR A 22 38.48 -30.87 9.22
CA THR A 22 38.22 -30.38 7.86
C THR A 22 37.40 -29.13 7.99
N LEU A 23 37.96 -27.96 7.57
CA LEU A 23 37.20 -26.78 7.24
C LEU A 23 36.21 -27.16 6.12
N GLY A 24 35.04 -27.63 6.53
CA GLY A 24 33.87 -27.56 5.68
C GLY A 24 33.51 -26.06 5.59
N ALA A 25 33.92 -25.40 4.51
CA ALA A 25 33.35 -24.15 4.12
C ALA A 25 31.87 -24.42 3.86
N GLU A 26 31.04 -24.21 4.88
CA GLU A 26 29.60 -24.04 4.67
C GLU A 26 29.44 -22.82 3.80
N THR A 27 29.35 -23.06 2.50
CA THR A 27 28.76 -22.10 1.57
C THR A 27 27.36 -21.87 2.07
N GLN A 28 27.18 -20.85 2.90
CA GLN A 28 25.86 -20.30 3.15
C GLN A 28 25.35 -19.85 1.77
N THR A 29 24.62 -20.71 1.09
CA THR A 29 23.73 -20.33 0.04
C THR A 29 22.74 -19.35 0.69
N ASN A 30 23.10 -18.09 0.62
CA ASN A 30 22.18 -16.99 0.86
C ASN A 30 21.05 -17.16 -0.16
N THR A 31 20.04 -17.96 0.21
CA THR A 31 18.78 -18.02 -0.49
C THR A 31 18.18 -16.63 -0.30
N GLY A 32 18.70 -15.69 -1.10
CA GLY A 32 18.09 -14.37 -1.25
C GLY A 32 16.61 -14.65 -1.48
N GLN A 33 15.79 -14.27 -0.54
CA GLN A 33 14.36 -14.15 -0.74
C GLN A 33 14.22 -13.19 -1.93
N THR A 34 14.20 -13.73 -3.13
CA THR A 34 13.69 -13.08 -4.32
C THR A 34 12.21 -12.85 -4.03
N GLY A 35 11.94 -11.77 -3.25
CA GLY A 35 10.59 -11.28 -3.13
C GLY A 35 10.07 -11.11 -4.55
N THR A 36 9.15 -11.97 -4.92
CA THR A 36 8.53 -11.99 -6.24
C THR A 36 8.10 -10.56 -6.54
N PHE A 37 8.39 -10.03 -7.73
CA PHE A 37 8.03 -8.65 -8.14
C PHE A 37 6.55 -8.34 -7.89
N SER A 38 5.68 -9.36 -7.89
CA SER A 38 4.26 -9.27 -7.54
C SER A 38 3.98 -8.81 -6.10
N GLN A 39 4.92 -9.00 -5.15
CA GLN A 39 4.77 -8.48 -3.78
C GLN A 39 5.09 -7.00 -3.66
N ARG A 40 5.91 -6.46 -4.57
CA ARG A 40 6.26 -5.03 -4.59
C ARG A 40 5.20 -4.17 -5.26
N TYR A 41 4.48 -4.73 -6.23
CA TYR A 41 3.46 -4.05 -7.01
C TYR A 41 2.23 -4.98 -7.10
N PRO A 42 1.26 -4.85 -6.18
CA PRO A 42 0.05 -5.64 -6.23
C PRO A 42 -0.63 -5.42 -7.59
N GLN A 43 -0.97 -6.53 -8.26
CA GLN A 43 -1.69 -6.45 -9.52
C GLN A 43 -3.08 -5.87 -9.30
N TYR A 44 -3.53 -5.06 -10.24
CA TYR A 44 -4.88 -4.52 -10.21
C TYR A 44 -5.91 -5.65 -10.19
N GLN A 45 -6.87 -5.57 -9.30
CA GLN A 45 -8.03 -6.44 -9.25
C GLN A 45 -9.20 -5.73 -9.91
N LEU A 46 -9.92 -6.45 -10.74
CA LEU A 46 -11.07 -5.93 -11.47
C LEU A 46 -12.20 -5.58 -10.49
N HIS A 47 -12.80 -4.41 -10.70
CA HIS A 47 -13.91 -3.88 -9.92
C HIS A 47 -15.17 -3.74 -10.76
N ILE A 48 -16.29 -3.63 -10.07
CA ILE A 48 -17.57 -3.27 -10.68
C ILE A 48 -17.40 -1.99 -11.51
N ASN A 49 -18.04 -1.94 -12.66
CA ASN A 49 -18.01 -0.81 -13.60
C ASN A 49 -16.72 -0.68 -14.44
N ASP A 50 -15.70 -1.51 -14.26
CA ASP A 50 -14.56 -1.56 -15.17
C ASP A 50 -14.99 -1.97 -16.58
N LEU A 51 -14.40 -1.34 -17.60
CA LEU A 51 -14.61 -1.67 -19.00
C LEU A 51 -13.48 -2.54 -19.53
N LEU A 52 -13.81 -3.75 -19.93
CA LEU A 52 -12.89 -4.72 -20.51
C LEU A 52 -13.13 -4.81 -22.03
N GLU A 53 -12.05 -4.88 -22.78
CA GLU A 53 -12.09 -5.29 -24.18
C GLU A 53 -11.54 -6.71 -24.28
N VAL A 54 -12.40 -7.63 -24.70
CA VAL A 54 -12.06 -9.05 -24.86
C VAL A 54 -11.88 -9.33 -26.35
N ASN A 55 -10.70 -9.79 -26.72
CA ASN A 55 -10.33 -10.07 -28.10
C ASN A 55 -9.94 -11.55 -28.25
N PHE A 56 -10.40 -12.16 -29.35
CA PHE A 56 -10.10 -13.54 -29.76
C PHE A 56 -9.32 -13.49 -31.07
N ASP A 57 -8.05 -13.89 -31.05
CA ASP A 57 -7.17 -13.76 -32.21
C ASP A 57 -7.64 -14.58 -33.42
N LEU A 58 -8.23 -15.77 -33.17
CA LEU A 58 -8.68 -16.69 -34.21
C LEU A 58 -10.18 -16.62 -34.50
N SER A 59 -10.93 -15.81 -33.73
CA SER A 59 -12.41 -15.74 -33.83
C SER A 59 -12.89 -14.31 -33.57
N PRO A 60 -12.60 -13.35 -34.50
CA PRO A 60 -12.87 -11.93 -34.26
C PRO A 60 -14.35 -11.60 -34.06
N GLU A 61 -15.28 -12.48 -34.51
CA GLU A 61 -16.73 -12.36 -34.32
C GLU A 61 -17.16 -12.38 -32.87
N PHE A 62 -16.30 -12.87 -31.96
CA PHE A 62 -16.50 -12.84 -30.49
C PHE A 62 -15.86 -11.64 -29.80
N ASN A 63 -15.10 -10.82 -30.54
CA ASN A 63 -14.50 -9.60 -29.99
C ASN A 63 -15.60 -8.65 -29.51
N GLN A 64 -15.46 -8.18 -28.27
CA GLN A 64 -16.41 -7.24 -27.69
C GLN A 64 -15.85 -6.47 -26.52
N SER A 65 -16.42 -5.28 -26.30
CA SER A 65 -16.20 -4.53 -25.06
C SER A 65 -17.34 -4.81 -24.10
N VAL A 66 -17.03 -5.08 -22.85
CA VAL A 66 -18.00 -5.43 -21.82
C VAL A 66 -17.65 -4.74 -20.51
N ARG A 67 -18.68 -4.23 -19.83
CA ARG A 67 -18.54 -3.63 -18.51
C ARG A 67 -18.88 -4.65 -17.43
N ILE A 68 -18.11 -4.63 -16.35
CA ILE A 68 -18.40 -5.48 -15.18
C ILE A 68 -19.68 -4.95 -14.52
N ALA A 69 -20.68 -5.81 -14.45
CA ALA A 69 -21.98 -5.49 -13.88
C ALA A 69 -21.93 -5.36 -12.34
N PRO A 70 -22.95 -4.75 -11.70
CA PRO A 70 -22.99 -4.57 -10.25
C PRO A 70 -22.94 -5.85 -9.43
N ASP A 71 -23.22 -7.01 -10.02
CA ASP A 71 -23.11 -8.34 -9.41
C ASP A 71 -21.73 -8.99 -9.60
N GLY A 72 -20.78 -8.26 -10.21
CA GLY A 72 -19.41 -8.74 -10.45
C GLY A 72 -19.24 -9.61 -11.67
N TYR A 73 -20.30 -9.79 -12.49
CA TYR A 73 -20.28 -10.63 -13.70
C TYR A 73 -20.07 -9.81 -14.95
N ILE A 74 -19.55 -10.47 -15.99
CA ILE A 74 -19.54 -9.99 -17.38
C ILE A 74 -20.40 -10.92 -18.24
N SER A 75 -21.15 -10.33 -19.17
CA SER A 75 -21.94 -11.07 -20.15
C SER A 75 -21.24 -11.06 -21.48
N LEU A 76 -20.78 -12.21 -21.94
CA LEU A 76 -20.09 -12.40 -23.20
C LEU A 76 -20.97 -13.19 -24.16
N ARG A 77 -20.79 -12.93 -25.48
CA ARG A 77 -21.57 -13.60 -26.52
C ARG A 77 -21.31 -15.10 -26.51
N GLY A 78 -22.37 -15.90 -26.51
CA GLY A 78 -22.33 -17.34 -26.70
C GLY A 78 -22.07 -18.16 -25.42
N ILE A 79 -21.79 -17.55 -24.29
CA ILE A 79 -21.57 -18.22 -23.01
C ILE A 79 -22.42 -17.63 -21.89
N PRO A 80 -22.69 -18.37 -20.81
CA PRO A 80 -23.30 -17.82 -19.61
C PRO A 80 -22.45 -16.70 -18.98
N PRO A 81 -23.05 -15.80 -18.16
CA PRO A 81 -22.31 -14.76 -17.45
C PRO A 81 -21.16 -15.35 -16.60
N VAL A 82 -20.03 -14.64 -16.57
CA VAL A 82 -18.79 -15.10 -15.94
C VAL A 82 -18.38 -14.13 -14.83
N HIS A 83 -18.11 -14.60 -13.63
CA HIS A 83 -17.70 -13.78 -12.48
C HIS A 83 -16.21 -13.41 -12.58
N VAL A 84 -15.93 -12.11 -12.64
CA VAL A 84 -14.56 -11.58 -12.78
C VAL A 84 -14.17 -10.54 -11.73
N GLU A 85 -15.12 -10.06 -10.92
CA GLU A 85 -14.82 -9.12 -9.83
C GLU A 85 -13.79 -9.72 -8.86
N GLY A 86 -12.84 -8.88 -8.40
CA GLY A 86 -11.76 -9.29 -7.51
C GLY A 86 -10.68 -10.16 -8.17
N LYS A 87 -10.81 -10.48 -9.46
CA LYS A 87 -9.79 -11.22 -10.22
C LYS A 87 -8.80 -10.25 -10.86
N THR A 88 -7.58 -10.71 -11.07
CA THR A 88 -6.62 -9.96 -11.90
C THR A 88 -6.94 -10.18 -13.38
N VAL A 89 -6.43 -9.32 -14.26
CA VAL A 89 -6.63 -9.47 -15.71
C VAL A 89 -6.16 -10.85 -16.21
N PRO A 90 -4.97 -11.38 -15.82
CA PRO A 90 -4.57 -12.73 -16.21
C PRO A 90 -5.53 -13.82 -15.73
N GLN A 91 -6.08 -13.70 -14.52
CA GLN A 91 -7.07 -14.66 -14.00
C GLN A 91 -8.38 -14.57 -14.79
N ALA A 92 -8.81 -13.38 -15.17
CA ALA A 92 -10.01 -13.20 -16.02
C ALA A 92 -9.80 -13.84 -17.40
N VAL A 93 -8.62 -13.71 -18.01
CA VAL A 93 -8.28 -14.38 -19.27
C VAL A 93 -8.47 -15.90 -19.15
N GLU A 94 -7.93 -16.52 -18.10
CA GLU A 94 -8.05 -17.98 -17.91
C GLU A 94 -9.51 -18.42 -17.70
N ILE A 95 -10.28 -17.63 -16.95
CA ILE A 95 -11.71 -17.92 -16.71
C ILE A 95 -12.49 -17.84 -18.04
N ILE A 96 -12.27 -16.77 -18.83
CA ILE A 96 -12.94 -16.58 -20.12
C ILE A 96 -12.52 -17.68 -21.10
N LYS A 97 -11.22 -17.99 -21.18
CA LYS A 97 -10.70 -19.07 -22.02
C LYS A 97 -11.35 -20.40 -21.70
N LYS A 98 -11.47 -20.73 -20.40
CA LYS A 98 -12.15 -21.96 -19.97
C LYS A 98 -13.62 -21.98 -20.35
N ALA A 99 -14.33 -20.85 -20.19
CA ALA A 99 -15.74 -20.77 -20.54
C ALA A 99 -16.00 -20.95 -22.04
N TYR A 100 -15.09 -20.46 -22.90
CA TYR A 100 -15.19 -20.62 -24.35
C TYR A 100 -14.66 -21.95 -24.87
N ALA A 101 -13.97 -22.75 -24.09
CA ALA A 101 -13.44 -24.04 -24.52
C ALA A 101 -14.51 -25.05 -24.94
N GLU A 102 -15.77 -24.85 -24.53
CA GLU A 102 -16.91 -25.67 -24.98
C GLU A 102 -17.42 -25.29 -26.38
N ILE A 103 -17.14 -24.08 -26.86
CA ILE A 103 -17.62 -23.52 -28.12
C ILE A 103 -16.48 -23.40 -29.14
N LEU A 104 -15.30 -23.02 -28.69
CA LEU A 104 -14.12 -22.78 -29.52
C LEU A 104 -13.02 -23.79 -29.22
N ASN A 105 -12.39 -24.30 -30.28
CA ASN A 105 -11.25 -25.20 -30.13
C ASN A 105 -9.99 -24.40 -29.81
N ASN A 106 -9.44 -24.56 -28.59
CA ASN A 106 -8.22 -23.92 -28.10
C ASN A 106 -8.21 -22.38 -28.30
N PRO A 107 -9.17 -21.62 -27.71
CA PRO A 107 -9.28 -20.20 -27.94
C PRO A 107 -8.04 -19.44 -27.41
N ILE A 108 -7.52 -18.50 -28.23
CA ILE A 108 -6.51 -17.53 -27.83
C ILE A 108 -7.23 -16.25 -27.47
N VAL A 109 -7.23 -15.90 -26.17
CA VAL A 109 -7.98 -14.77 -25.62
C VAL A 109 -7.03 -13.75 -25.04
N SER A 110 -7.25 -12.49 -25.37
CA SER A 110 -6.61 -11.34 -24.73
C SER A 110 -7.67 -10.43 -24.10
N VAL A 111 -7.38 -9.88 -22.93
CA VAL A 111 -8.26 -8.94 -22.21
C VAL A 111 -7.49 -7.67 -21.93
N LEU A 112 -8.04 -6.55 -22.39
CA LEU A 112 -7.51 -5.22 -22.16
C LEU A 112 -8.44 -4.45 -21.22
N LEU A 113 -7.88 -3.86 -20.16
CA LEU A 113 -8.60 -2.95 -19.28
C LEU A 113 -8.63 -1.56 -19.91
N LYS A 114 -9.79 -1.12 -20.39
CA LYS A 114 -9.97 0.17 -21.12
C LYS A 114 -10.27 1.32 -20.18
N GLU A 115 -11.24 1.11 -19.29
CA GLU A 115 -11.66 2.10 -18.31
C GLU A 115 -11.70 1.43 -16.96
N TYR A 116 -11.18 2.10 -15.96
CA TYR A 116 -11.18 1.63 -14.59
C TYR A 116 -11.19 2.80 -13.61
N GLU A 117 -11.73 2.58 -12.44
CA GLU A 117 -11.66 3.60 -11.39
C GLU A 117 -10.24 3.67 -10.86
N LYS A 118 -9.59 4.82 -11.05
CA LYS A 118 -8.26 5.04 -10.51
C LYS A 118 -8.30 4.97 -8.99
N PRO A 119 -7.32 4.31 -8.36
CA PRO A 119 -7.17 4.39 -6.92
C PRO A 119 -7.17 5.84 -6.46
N PHE A 120 -7.86 6.13 -5.37
CA PHE A 120 -7.99 7.50 -4.86
C PHE A 120 -7.86 7.54 -3.35
N PHE A 121 -7.61 8.74 -2.82
CA PHE A 121 -7.77 9.09 -1.42
C PHE A 121 -8.60 10.36 -1.29
N ILE A 122 -9.12 10.60 -0.11
CA ILE A 122 -9.90 11.81 0.20
C ILE A 122 -9.12 12.64 1.23
N ALA A 123 -8.91 13.92 0.92
CA ALA A 123 -8.34 14.87 1.86
C ALA A 123 -9.43 15.80 2.38
N THR A 124 -9.56 15.95 3.70
CA THR A 124 -10.61 16.75 4.32
C THR A 124 -10.13 17.46 5.59
N GLY A 125 -10.97 18.35 6.12
CA GLY A 125 -10.61 19.20 7.25
C GLY A 125 -9.77 20.41 6.82
N GLU A 126 -8.76 20.76 7.61
CA GLU A 126 -7.96 21.97 7.43
C GLU A 126 -6.78 21.74 6.47
N VAL A 127 -7.08 21.29 5.25
CA VAL A 127 -6.18 21.32 4.10
C VAL A 127 -6.56 22.49 3.19
N ARG A 128 -5.64 22.99 2.37
CA ARG A 128 -5.92 24.15 1.49
C ARG A 128 -6.95 23.82 0.41
N LYS A 129 -6.93 22.59 -0.09
CA LYS A 129 -7.84 22.11 -1.15
C LYS A 129 -8.42 20.77 -0.72
N PRO A 130 -9.53 20.74 0.04
CA PRO A 130 -10.22 19.50 0.34
C PRO A 130 -10.82 18.87 -0.93
N GLY A 131 -10.77 17.53 -1.02
CA GLY A 131 -11.32 16.83 -2.19
C GLY A 131 -10.85 15.41 -2.34
N LYS A 132 -11.27 14.77 -3.46
CA LYS A 132 -10.82 13.45 -3.91
C LYS A 132 -9.61 13.63 -4.82
N TYR A 133 -8.57 12.81 -4.63
CA TYR A 133 -7.31 12.85 -5.35
C TYR A 133 -6.91 11.47 -5.84
N ASP A 134 -6.30 11.39 -7.02
CA ASP A 134 -5.73 10.14 -7.52
C ASP A 134 -4.61 9.67 -6.59
N LEU A 135 -4.62 8.38 -6.24
CA LEU A 135 -3.63 7.76 -5.38
C LEU A 135 -2.56 7.08 -6.24
N ALA A 136 -1.34 7.61 -6.22
CA ALA A 136 -0.19 6.90 -6.79
C ALA A 136 0.26 5.77 -5.86
N SER A 137 0.87 4.71 -6.42
CA SER A 137 1.17 3.44 -5.70
C SER A 137 2.05 3.55 -4.45
N GLN A 138 2.73 4.67 -4.25
CA GLN A 138 3.65 4.89 -3.11
C GLN A 138 3.31 6.13 -2.29
N THR A 139 2.11 6.72 -2.49
CA THR A 139 1.73 7.94 -1.78
C THR A 139 1.62 7.71 -0.29
N THR A 140 2.34 8.50 0.49
CA THR A 140 2.26 8.51 1.94
C THR A 140 1.27 9.58 2.44
N ALA A 141 0.90 9.51 3.71
CA ALA A 141 -0.01 10.46 4.33
C ALA A 141 0.54 11.90 4.29
N THR A 142 1.85 12.08 4.50
CA THR A 142 2.52 13.39 4.36
C THR A 142 2.46 13.92 2.93
N GLN A 143 2.73 13.06 1.94
CA GLN A 143 2.64 13.43 0.53
C GLN A 143 1.21 13.79 0.13
N ALA A 144 0.22 13.07 0.65
CA ALA A 144 -1.19 13.33 0.38
C ALA A 144 -1.62 14.73 0.87
N VAL A 145 -1.14 15.17 2.05
CA VAL A 145 -1.36 16.55 2.52
C VAL A 145 -0.70 17.56 1.57
N ALA A 146 0.51 17.29 1.10
CA ALA A 146 1.19 18.16 0.14
C ALA A 146 0.43 18.25 -1.21
N ILE A 147 -0.10 17.13 -1.73
CA ILE A 147 -0.95 17.07 -2.93
C ILE A 147 -2.23 17.90 -2.74
N ALA A 148 -2.83 17.87 -1.53
CA ALA A 148 -3.99 18.70 -1.17
C ALA A 148 -3.64 20.18 -0.95
N GLY A 149 -2.43 20.63 -1.32
CA GLY A 149 -1.98 22.01 -1.24
C GLY A 149 -1.39 22.38 0.13
N GLY A 150 -1.15 21.42 1.00
CA GLY A 150 -0.64 21.61 2.36
C GLY A 150 -1.72 21.99 3.37
N PHE A 151 -1.29 22.36 4.54
CA PHE A 151 -2.15 22.79 5.62
C PHE A 151 -2.81 24.16 5.37
N SER A 152 -4.05 24.33 5.82
CA SER A 152 -4.67 25.66 5.93
C SER A 152 -4.04 26.46 7.08
N ALA A 153 -4.36 27.75 7.13
CA ALA A 153 -3.88 28.64 8.21
C ALA A 153 -4.39 28.23 9.61
N ASP A 154 -5.52 27.54 9.66
CA ASP A 154 -6.18 27.15 10.90
C ASP A 154 -5.89 25.68 11.29
N ALA A 155 -5.03 25.00 10.54
CA ALA A 155 -4.75 23.58 10.72
C ALA A 155 -3.97 23.29 12.01
N LYS A 156 -4.30 22.18 12.65
CA LYS A 156 -3.50 21.60 13.74
C LYS A 156 -2.41 20.70 13.15
N HIS A 157 -1.22 21.28 12.91
CA HIS A 157 -0.10 20.58 12.26
C HIS A 157 0.44 19.38 13.05
N SER A 158 0.12 19.29 14.34
CA SER A 158 0.54 18.18 15.21
C SER A 158 -0.39 16.98 15.18
N GLU A 159 -1.44 17.03 14.36
CA GLU A 159 -2.41 15.94 14.30
C GLU A 159 -2.97 15.79 12.89
N MET A 160 -2.83 14.60 12.35
CA MET A 160 -3.47 14.14 11.14
C MET A 160 -4.03 12.77 11.40
N VAL A 161 -5.30 12.56 11.12
CA VAL A 161 -5.97 11.28 11.32
C VAL A 161 -6.21 10.63 9.97
N VAL A 162 -5.87 9.35 9.86
CA VAL A 162 -6.14 8.54 8.68
C VAL A 162 -7.24 7.56 9.01
N PHE A 163 -8.32 7.58 8.23
CA PHE A 163 -9.42 6.63 8.29
C PHE A 163 -9.39 5.73 7.07
N ARG A 164 -9.72 4.46 7.28
CA ARG A 164 -9.83 3.45 6.22
C ARG A 164 -11.22 2.86 6.21
N GLN A 165 -11.76 2.68 5.02
CA GLN A 165 -13.04 2.00 4.84
C GLN A 165 -12.86 0.50 5.08
N VAL A 166 -13.73 -0.06 5.90
CA VAL A 166 -13.82 -1.50 6.22
C VAL A 166 -15.26 -1.95 5.99
N PRO A 167 -15.55 -3.25 5.86
CA PRO A 167 -16.92 -3.74 5.56
C PRO A 167 -18.01 -3.21 6.49
N ASN A 168 -17.66 -2.89 7.73
CA ASN A 168 -18.61 -2.39 8.74
C ASN A 168 -18.57 -0.86 8.91
N GLY A 169 -17.95 -0.12 7.98
CA GLY A 169 -17.86 1.35 8.03
C GLY A 169 -16.44 1.88 7.97
N TRP A 170 -16.17 2.99 8.68
CA TRP A 170 -14.84 3.60 8.74
C TRP A 170 -14.13 3.24 10.04
N THR A 171 -12.84 2.95 9.96
CA THR A 171 -11.97 2.78 11.13
C THR A 171 -10.81 3.75 11.08
N GLN A 172 -10.43 4.26 12.24
CA GLN A 172 -9.20 5.04 12.37
C GLN A 172 -8.01 4.08 12.37
N VAL A 173 -7.08 4.27 11.44
CA VAL A 173 -5.88 3.41 11.32
C VAL A 173 -4.62 4.05 11.88
N ALA A 174 -4.55 5.39 11.86
CA ALA A 174 -3.39 6.12 12.39
C ALA A 174 -3.74 7.53 12.82
N THR A 175 -3.00 8.02 13.80
CA THR A 175 -2.87 9.46 14.10
C THR A 175 -1.41 9.82 13.98
N LEU A 176 -1.07 10.74 13.09
CA LEU A 176 0.30 11.13 12.78
C LEU A 176 0.55 12.57 13.25
N ASN A 177 1.75 12.80 13.81
CA ASN A 177 2.20 14.15 14.21
C ASN A 177 3.18 14.69 13.16
N LEU A 178 2.66 15.28 12.08
CA LEU A 178 3.50 15.81 11.00
C LEU A 178 4.48 16.87 11.48
N LYS A 179 4.08 17.72 12.43
CA LYS A 179 4.98 18.75 12.97
C LYS A 179 6.21 18.13 13.65
N ALA A 180 6.02 17.06 14.43
CA ALA A 180 7.11 16.34 15.08
C ALA A 180 8.00 15.65 14.04
N MET A 181 7.40 14.92 13.10
CA MET A 181 8.10 14.21 12.02
C MET A 181 8.98 15.15 11.19
N LEU A 182 8.45 16.30 10.78
CA LEU A 182 9.20 17.29 9.99
C LEU A 182 10.31 17.97 10.81
N ASN A 183 10.07 18.27 12.09
CA ASN A 183 11.09 18.87 12.96
C ASN A 183 12.25 17.92 13.25
N GLN A 184 11.96 16.64 13.43
CA GLN A 184 12.95 15.59 13.67
C GLN A 184 13.62 15.14 12.36
N LYS A 185 13.09 15.55 11.21
CA LYS A 185 13.50 15.08 9.86
C LYS A 185 13.42 13.56 9.73
N ASP A 186 12.51 12.95 10.46
CA ASP A 186 12.24 11.51 10.46
C ASP A 186 10.81 11.24 9.97
N LEU A 187 10.71 10.56 8.84
CA LEU A 187 9.46 10.15 8.21
C LEU A 187 9.25 8.63 8.30
N SER A 188 9.95 7.95 9.20
CA SER A 188 9.83 6.49 9.37
C SER A 188 8.42 6.05 9.78
N GLU A 189 7.68 6.92 10.49
CA GLU A 189 6.30 6.69 10.90
C GLU A 189 5.26 7.11 9.84
N ASP A 190 5.72 7.62 8.67
CA ASP A 190 4.80 8.09 7.63
C ASP A 190 4.05 6.92 7.00
N LEU A 191 2.73 6.93 7.13
CA LEU A 191 1.86 5.84 6.69
C LEU A 191 1.66 5.88 5.18
N LYS A 192 1.88 4.75 4.49
CA LYS A 192 1.44 4.58 3.11
C LYS A 192 -0.08 4.46 3.05
N LEU A 193 -0.69 5.30 2.21
CA LEU A 193 -2.13 5.27 1.98
C LEU A 193 -2.54 4.05 1.14
N GLN A 194 -3.74 3.58 1.39
CA GLN A 194 -4.43 2.57 0.58
C GLN A 194 -5.58 3.21 -0.20
N PRO A 195 -6.02 2.59 -1.32
CA PRO A 195 -7.19 3.05 -2.05
C PRO A 195 -8.40 3.24 -1.13
N GLY A 196 -9.05 4.40 -1.25
CA GLY A 196 -10.21 4.75 -0.44
C GLY A 196 -9.90 5.34 0.94
N ASP A 197 -8.63 5.50 1.32
CA ASP A 197 -8.28 6.15 2.60
C ASP A 197 -8.75 7.60 2.64
N LEU A 198 -9.17 8.05 3.83
CA LEU A 198 -9.54 9.43 4.12
C LEU A 198 -8.56 10.02 5.12
N ILE A 199 -7.90 11.10 4.74
CA ILE A 199 -7.07 11.89 5.65
C ILE A 199 -7.87 13.08 6.16
N TYR A 200 -7.85 13.28 7.47
CA TYR A 200 -8.53 14.37 8.15
C TYR A 200 -7.54 15.19 8.96
N ILE A 201 -7.50 16.49 8.68
CA ILE A 201 -6.70 17.47 9.43
C ILE A 201 -7.63 18.26 10.33
N PRO A 202 -7.53 18.13 11.66
CA PRO A 202 -8.38 18.91 12.57
C PRO A 202 -7.98 20.37 12.63
N LYS A 203 -8.91 21.18 13.05
CA LYS A 203 -8.71 22.62 13.29
C LYS A 203 -7.91 22.86 14.56
N ASN A 204 -6.99 23.81 14.51
CA ASN A 204 -6.31 24.29 15.71
C ASN A 204 -7.26 25.19 16.53
N THR A 205 -7.65 24.75 17.72
CA THR A 205 -8.54 25.51 18.59
C THR A 205 -7.95 26.86 19.03
N ILE A 206 -6.63 26.98 19.10
CA ILE A 206 -5.93 28.22 19.45
C ILE A 206 -6.13 29.31 18.37
N SER A 207 -6.24 28.90 17.08
CA SER A 207 -6.47 29.84 15.98
C SER A 207 -7.80 30.57 16.09
N LYS A 208 -8.80 29.97 16.75
CA LYS A 208 -10.11 30.63 17.00
C LYS A 208 -9.98 31.83 17.95
N ILE A 209 -9.13 31.73 18.98
CA ILE A 209 -8.93 32.77 19.99
C ILE A 209 -8.12 33.92 19.40
N ALA A 210 -7.12 33.63 18.58
CA ALA A 210 -6.28 34.66 17.94
C ALA A 210 -7.06 35.60 17.01
N ARG A 211 -8.20 35.16 16.45
CA ARG A 211 -9.07 36.03 15.63
C ARG A 211 -9.89 37.04 16.44
N PHE A 212 -10.07 36.79 17.73
CA PHE A 212 -10.82 37.68 18.63
C PHE A 212 -9.91 38.61 19.47
N ILE A 213 -8.59 38.39 19.42
CA ILE A 213 -7.64 39.31 20.05
C ILE A 213 -7.39 40.44 19.05
N PRO A 214 -7.83 41.68 19.32
CA PRO A 214 -7.49 42.82 18.48
C PRO A 214 -5.96 42.93 18.44
N LYS A 215 -5.39 42.99 17.23
CA LYS A 215 -3.97 43.28 17.04
C LYS A 215 -3.75 44.67 17.68
N VAL A 216 -3.22 44.70 18.88
CA VAL A 216 -2.72 45.94 19.48
C VAL A 216 -1.51 46.33 18.64
N ASP A 217 -1.73 47.36 17.83
CA ASP A 217 -0.67 47.96 17.03
C ASP A 217 0.25 48.72 18.01
N THR A 218 1.35 48.08 18.41
CA THR A 218 2.37 48.62 19.32
C THR A 218 3.19 49.75 18.68
N GLY A 219 2.69 50.37 17.63
CA GLY A 219 3.34 51.48 16.90
C GLY A 219 3.29 52.84 17.58
N VAL A 220 2.70 52.99 18.78
CA VAL A 220 2.50 54.33 19.41
C VAL A 220 3.05 54.39 20.83
N LEU A 221 4.31 54.03 21.05
CA LEU A 221 4.94 54.25 22.35
C LEU A 221 6.42 54.70 22.27
N TYR A 222 6.76 55.55 21.34
CA TYR A 222 8.01 56.34 21.42
C TYR A 222 7.80 57.79 20.97
N ARG A 223 7.03 58.53 21.77
CA ARG A 223 7.12 60.00 21.84
C ARG A 223 6.64 60.42 23.21
N LEU A 224 7.56 60.46 24.12
CA LEU A 224 7.45 61.32 25.33
C LEU A 224 8.58 62.35 25.26
N PRO A 225 8.30 63.56 25.70
CA PRO A 225 9.11 64.74 25.50
C PRO A 225 10.42 64.75 26.23
#